data_c1ae7061fe22f1a05f728e512971ddc7
#
_entry.id   c1ae7061fe22f1a05f728e512971ddc7
#
_cell.length_a   1.000
_cell.length_b   1.000
_cell.length_c   1.000
_cell.angle_alpha   90.00
_cell.angle_beta   90.00
_cell.angle_gamma   90.00
#
_symmetry.space_group_name_H-M   'P 1'
#
loop_
_entity.id
_entity.type
_entity.pdbx_description
1 polymer ?
#
loop_
_entity_poly.entity_id
_entity_poly.type
_entity_poly.pdbx_seq_one_letter_code
_entity_poly.pdbx_strand_id
1 'polypeptide(L)'
;TPPATGRPTTVTLQLDDGSGRTYQLREGANVIGRGQDAQFRLPDTGVSRRHLEIRWDGQVALLSDLNSTNGTTVNNAPVQEWQLADGDVIRLGHSEIIVRMH
;
A
#
# COMPACT_ATOMS: atom_id res chain seq x y z
N THR A 1 15.82 0.14 24.47
CA THR A 1 15.46 0.40 24.17
C THR A 1 15.03 0.79 23.78
N PRO A 2 14.81 0.62 23.68
CA PRO A 2 14.32 0.94 23.26
C PRO A 2 13.85 1.43 22.94
N PRO A 3 14.01 1.50 22.82
CA PRO A 3 13.54 2.06 22.22
C PRO A 3 12.75 2.61 21.80
N ALA A 4 13.35 2.96 21.55
CA ALA A 4 12.23 3.67 21.09
C ALA A 4 11.11 2.84 21.27
N THR A 5 11.50 2.23 22.06
CA THR A 5 10.75 1.41 22.44
C THR A 5 9.39 1.60 22.65
N GLY A 6 8.64 0.85 22.30
CA GLY A 6 7.27 0.90 22.55
C GLY A 6 6.48 1.87 21.72
N ARG A 7 7.12 2.55 20.84
CA ARG A 7 6.39 3.45 19.97
C ARG A 7 6.10 2.72 18.66
N PRO A 8 4.85 2.34 18.39
CA PRO A 8 4.56 1.64 17.12
C PRO A 8 4.81 2.57 15.94
N THR A 9 5.44 2.03 14.92
CA THR A 9 5.56 2.74 13.65
C THR A 9 4.19 2.77 13.00
N THR A 10 3.81 3.90 12.46
CA THR A 10 2.56 4.06 11.72
C THR A 10 2.88 4.14 10.24
N VAL A 11 2.17 3.38 9.44
CA VAL A 11 2.30 3.43 7.98
C VAL A 11 1.01 3.98 7.41
N THR A 12 1.11 5.08 6.67
CA THR A 12 -0.01 5.73 6.03
C THR A 12 0.20 5.70 4.53
N LEU A 13 -0.81 5.26 3.80
CA LEU A 13 -0.82 5.30 2.33
C LEU A 13 -1.55 6.55 1.90
N GLN A 14 -0.87 7.38 1.12
CA GLN A 14 -1.43 8.63 0.62
C GLN A 14 -1.69 8.49 -0.87
N LEU A 15 -2.96 8.60 -1.27
CA LEU A 15 -3.33 8.52 -2.68
C LEU A 15 -2.99 9.83 -3.37
N ASP A 16 -2.17 9.75 -4.40
CA ASP A 16 -1.71 10.92 -5.15
C ASP A 16 -2.56 11.09 -6.42
N ASP A 17 -3.82 11.45 -6.23
CA ASP A 17 -4.75 11.73 -7.33
C ASP A 17 -5.44 13.08 -7.18
N GLY A 18 -4.99 13.87 -6.22
CA GLY A 18 -5.59 15.16 -5.93
C GLY A 18 -6.77 15.11 -4.98
N SER A 19 -7.22 13.91 -4.60
CA SER A 19 -8.36 13.78 -3.68
C SER A 19 -7.98 13.98 -2.23
N GLY A 20 -6.70 13.82 -1.90
CA GLY A 20 -6.22 13.90 -0.52
C GLY A 20 -6.57 12.70 0.33
N ARG A 21 -6.98 11.60 -0.29
CA ARG A 21 -7.35 10.40 0.45
C ARG A 21 -6.12 9.74 1.05
N THR A 22 -6.27 9.23 2.26
CA THR A 22 -5.21 8.52 2.95
C THR A 22 -5.79 7.27 3.61
N TYR A 23 -4.94 6.29 3.84
CA TYR A 23 -5.32 5.07 4.54
C TYR A 23 -4.17 4.66 5.45
N GLN A 24 -4.47 4.48 6.73
CA GLN A 24 -3.51 3.99 7.69
C GLN A 24 -3.57 2.47 7.73
N LEU A 25 -2.43 1.81 7.56
CA LEU A 25 -2.36 0.35 7.59
C LEU A 25 -2.77 -0.18 8.96
N ARG A 26 -3.51 -1.27 8.94
CA ARG A 26 -3.85 -2.03 10.14
C ARG A 26 -2.92 -3.22 10.24
N GLU A 27 -2.70 -3.69 11.44
CA GLU A 27 -1.93 -4.90 11.66
C GLU A 27 -2.62 -6.07 10.98
N GLY A 28 -1.86 -6.85 10.24
CA GLY A 28 -2.38 -7.94 9.42
C GLY A 28 -2.42 -7.58 7.96
N ALA A 29 -3.34 -8.20 7.21
CA ALA A 29 -3.46 -8.02 5.78
C ALA A 29 -4.35 -6.83 5.44
N ASN A 30 -3.88 -5.97 4.53
CA ASN A 30 -4.63 -4.84 4.01
C ASN A 30 -4.69 -4.96 2.51
N VAL A 31 -5.89 -5.13 1.96
CA VAL A 31 -6.08 -5.30 0.52
C VAL A 31 -6.39 -3.95 -0.10
N ILE A 32 -5.69 -3.63 -1.16
CA ILE A 32 -5.90 -2.41 -1.93
C ILE A 32 -6.42 -2.81 -3.31
N GLY A 33 -7.52 -2.23 -3.73
CA GLY A 33 -8.11 -2.54 -5.01
C GLY A 33 -9.41 -1.82 -5.25
N ARG A 34 -10.08 -2.18 -6.34
CA ARG A 34 -11.34 -1.56 -6.74
C ARG A 34 -12.56 -2.23 -6.11
N GLY A 35 -12.39 -3.42 -5.58
CA GLY A 35 -13.48 -4.21 -5.05
C GLY A 35 -14.02 -3.68 -3.73
N GLN A 36 -15.24 -4.07 -3.41
CA GLN A 36 -15.87 -3.67 -2.15
C GLN A 36 -15.19 -4.29 -0.94
N ASP A 37 -14.47 -5.39 -1.15
CA ASP A 37 -13.76 -6.09 -0.08
C ASP A 37 -12.42 -5.44 0.25
N ALA A 38 -11.97 -4.50 -0.57
CA ALA A 38 -10.68 -3.86 -0.35
C ALA A 38 -10.75 -2.92 0.84
N GLN A 39 -9.76 -2.98 1.71
CA GLN A 39 -9.64 -2.07 2.84
C GLN A 39 -9.40 -0.64 2.35
N PHE A 40 -8.57 -0.50 1.32
CA PHE A 40 -8.38 0.79 0.66
C PHE A 40 -8.91 0.68 -0.76
N ARG A 41 -10.10 1.22 -0.97
CA ARG A 41 -10.77 1.11 -2.25
C ARG A 41 -10.37 2.25 -3.18
N LEU A 42 -9.91 1.89 -4.38
CA LEU A 42 -9.53 2.86 -5.41
C LEU A 42 -10.51 2.74 -6.58
N PRO A 43 -11.23 3.81 -6.91
CA PRO A 43 -12.18 3.77 -8.03
C PRO A 43 -11.49 3.98 -9.38
N ASP A 44 -10.47 3.21 -9.64
CA ASP A 44 -9.65 3.30 -10.85
C ASP A 44 -9.92 2.08 -11.70
N THR A 45 -10.33 2.27 -12.96
CA THR A 45 -10.64 1.16 -13.85
C THR A 45 -9.41 0.33 -14.19
N GLY A 46 -8.21 0.89 -14.05
CA GLY A 46 -6.97 0.15 -14.23
C GLY A 46 -6.56 -0.67 -13.02
N VAL A 47 -7.30 -0.61 -11.93
CA VAL A 47 -7.02 -1.33 -10.70
C VAL A 47 -7.93 -2.55 -10.59
N SER A 48 -7.35 -3.72 -10.33
CA SER A 48 -8.12 -4.94 -10.13
C SER A 48 -8.90 -4.88 -8.81
N ARG A 49 -9.93 -5.71 -8.68
CA ARG A 49 -10.75 -5.76 -7.46
C ARG A 49 -9.89 -6.00 -6.22
N ARG A 50 -8.99 -6.97 -6.31
CA ARG A 50 -7.95 -7.22 -5.31
C ARG A 50 -6.63 -7.08 -6.03
N HIS A 51 -6.09 -5.87 -6.02
CA HIS A 51 -4.90 -5.58 -6.80
C HIS A 51 -3.64 -6.01 -6.09
N LEU A 52 -3.52 -5.61 -4.84
CA LEU A 52 -2.37 -5.96 -4.02
C LEU A 52 -2.77 -6.03 -2.55
N GLU A 53 -1.90 -6.66 -1.76
CA GLU A 53 -2.08 -6.79 -0.33
C GLU A 53 -0.82 -6.27 0.35
N ILE A 54 -0.99 -5.51 1.42
CA ILE A 54 0.12 -5.08 2.26
C ILE A 54 -0.08 -5.67 3.63
N ARG A 55 0.90 -6.47 4.07
CA ARG A 55 0.89 -7.05 5.41
C ARG A 55 1.72 -6.19 6.33
N TRP A 56 1.13 -5.81 7.44
CA TRP A 56 1.75 -4.98 8.45
C TRP A 56 1.82 -5.74 9.77
N ASP A 57 3.03 -5.87 10.32
CA ASP A 57 3.24 -6.59 11.58
C ASP A 57 3.62 -5.66 12.74
N GLY A 58 3.54 -4.36 12.52
CA GLY A 58 3.97 -3.37 13.49
C GLY A 58 5.39 -2.85 13.25
N GLN A 59 6.14 -3.51 12.40
CA GLN A 59 7.53 -3.11 12.08
C GLN A 59 7.80 -3.08 10.59
N VAL A 60 7.28 -4.04 9.85
CA VAL A 60 7.56 -4.20 8.43
C VAL A 60 6.25 -4.24 7.67
N ALA A 61 6.20 -3.50 6.56
CA ALA A 61 5.08 -3.54 5.63
C ALA A 61 5.53 -4.27 4.37
N LEU A 62 4.90 -5.40 4.08
CA LEU A 62 5.25 -6.22 2.93
C LEU A 62 4.12 -6.18 1.91
N LEU A 63 4.43 -5.67 0.72
CA LEU A 63 3.50 -5.58 -0.39
C LEU A 63 3.56 -6.88 -1.19
N SER A 64 2.40 -7.41 -1.56
CA SER A 64 2.29 -8.56 -2.45
C SER A 64 1.24 -8.29 -3.52
N ASP A 65 1.61 -8.44 -4.78
CA ASP A 65 0.66 -8.34 -5.89
C ASP A 65 -0.22 -9.58 -5.94
N LEU A 66 -1.52 -9.39 -6.07
CA LEU A 66 -2.49 -10.48 -6.06
C LEU A 66 -2.89 -10.88 -7.49
N ASN A 67 -1.92 -11.03 -8.38
CA ASN A 67 -2.15 -11.37 -9.80
C ASN A 67 -3.01 -10.32 -10.50
N SER A 68 -2.69 -9.07 -10.27
CA SER A 68 -3.43 -7.98 -10.88
C SER A 68 -3.25 -7.97 -12.39
N THR A 69 -4.26 -7.47 -13.10
CA THR A 69 -4.24 -7.44 -14.57
C THR A 69 -3.12 -6.54 -15.09
N ASN A 70 -2.94 -5.37 -14.47
CA ASN A 70 -1.98 -4.38 -14.95
C ASN A 70 -0.67 -4.38 -14.15
N GLY A 71 -0.57 -5.24 -13.14
CA GLY A 71 0.63 -5.31 -12.31
C GLY A 71 0.77 -4.17 -11.33
N THR A 72 1.82 -4.26 -10.54
CA THR A 72 2.15 -3.26 -9.52
C THR A 72 3.61 -2.86 -9.68
N THR A 73 3.88 -1.56 -9.60
CA THR A 73 5.27 -1.07 -9.62
C THR A 73 5.54 -0.28 -8.34
N VAL A 74 6.78 -0.37 -7.88
CA VAL A 74 7.28 0.45 -6.76
C VAL A 74 8.50 1.20 -7.27
N ASN A 75 8.45 2.52 -7.17
CA ASN A 75 9.51 3.40 -7.66
C ASN A 75 9.86 3.10 -9.14
N ASN A 76 8.81 2.88 -9.94
CA ASN A 76 8.90 2.58 -11.38
C ASN A 76 9.50 1.22 -11.72
N ALA A 77 9.63 0.33 -10.74
CA ALA A 77 10.12 -1.04 -10.96
C ALA A 77 8.98 -2.02 -10.74
N PRO A 78 8.66 -2.91 -11.72
CA PRO A 78 7.60 -3.88 -11.52
C PRO A 78 8.02 -4.90 -10.45
N VAL A 79 7.11 -5.15 -9.52
CA VAL A 79 7.38 -6.05 -8.40
C VAL A 79 6.18 -6.95 -8.15
N GLN A 80 6.44 -8.14 -7.62
CA GLN A 80 5.38 -9.00 -7.10
C GLN A 80 5.35 -8.96 -5.58
N GLU A 81 6.51 -8.82 -4.97
CA GLU A 81 6.64 -8.63 -3.53
C GLU A 81 7.68 -7.56 -3.28
N TRP A 82 7.41 -6.72 -2.30
CA TRP A 82 8.31 -5.62 -1.99
C TRP A 82 8.16 -5.21 -0.53
N GLN A 83 9.28 -5.06 0.16
CA GLN A 83 9.25 -4.50 1.51
C GLN A 83 9.21 -2.98 1.40
N LEU A 84 8.14 -2.39 1.88
CA LEU A 84 7.93 -0.95 1.75
C LEU A 84 8.83 -0.17 2.68
N ALA A 85 9.23 1.01 2.22
CA ALA A 85 10.01 1.97 3.00
C ALA A 85 9.35 3.34 2.91
N ASP A 86 9.72 4.23 3.81
CA ASP A 86 9.19 5.60 3.79
C ASP A 86 9.54 6.28 2.47
N GLY A 87 8.54 6.90 1.86
CA GLY A 87 8.71 7.61 0.60
C GLY A 87 8.59 6.75 -0.65
N ASP A 88 8.34 5.44 -0.51
CA ASP A 88 8.12 4.60 -1.67
C ASP A 88 6.84 5.00 -2.39
N VAL A 89 6.87 4.96 -3.72
CA VAL A 89 5.73 5.27 -4.56
C VAL A 89 5.23 3.98 -5.21
N ILE A 90 4.04 3.56 -4.83
CA ILE A 90 3.39 2.38 -5.39
C ILE A 90 2.48 2.84 -6.53
N ARG A 91 2.66 2.25 -7.70
CA ARG A 91 1.83 2.57 -8.85
C ARG A 91 0.99 1.37 -9.24
N LEU A 92 -0.31 1.57 -9.31
CA LEU A 92 -1.26 0.54 -9.71
C LEU A 92 -2.35 1.19 -10.57
N GLY A 93 -2.59 0.61 -11.75
CA GLY A 93 -3.51 1.22 -12.70
C GLY A 93 -3.04 2.62 -13.09
N HIS A 94 -3.90 3.60 -12.92
CA HIS A 94 -3.58 5.00 -13.15
C HIS A 94 -3.33 5.77 -11.87
N SER A 95 -3.28 5.07 -10.75
CA SER A 95 -3.17 5.68 -9.42
C SER A 95 -1.76 5.51 -8.86
N GLU A 96 -1.34 6.46 -8.05
CA GLU A 96 -0.08 6.38 -7.32
C GLU A 96 -0.35 6.53 -5.84
N ILE A 97 0.33 5.74 -5.05
CA ILE A 97 0.22 5.76 -3.59
C ILE A 97 1.61 6.04 -3.02
N ILE A 98 1.69 7.04 -2.17
CA ILE A 98 2.94 7.38 -1.49
C ILE A 98 2.90 6.77 -0.10
N VAL A 99 3.96 6.03 0.24
CA VAL A 99 4.07 5.39 1.56
C VAL A 99 4.72 6.35 2.53
N ARG A 100 4.05 6.60 3.65
CA ARG A 100 4.56 7.43 4.73
C ARG A 100 4.68 6.61 5.98
N MET A 101 5.87 6.56 6.55
CA MET A 101 6.14 5.87 7.81
C MET A 101 6.56 6.88 8.86
N HIS A 102 5.96 6.76 10.04
CA HIS A 102 6.22 7.69 11.14
C HIS A 102 6.69 6.98 12.39
#